data_e7490298e732fd8456b7e436b41c6519
#
_entry.id   e7490298e732fd8456b7e436b41c6519
#
_cell.length_a   1.000
_cell.length_b   1.000
_cell.length_c   1.000
_cell.angle_alpha   90.00
_cell.angle_beta   90.00
_cell.angle_gamma   90.00
#
_symmetry.space_group_name_H-M   'P 1'
#
loop_
_entity.id
_entity.type
_entity.pdbx_description
1 polymer ?
#
loop_
_entity_poly.entity_id
_entity_poly.type
_entity_poly.pdbx_seq_one_letter_code
_entity_poly.pdbx_strand_id
1 'polypeptide(L)'
;MAQNVNVFFYGLFMDPEALQAKGLRPDDVRRAYVEGFELRLGQRATLVPADKGCQVYGTIMRLTHEEIDRLYSEPSVSAYRPEPVLARLPDGSSEPALCFNLPSAPAETAGNPEYAAALRAVAQKMGLPQEYVAGLSG
;
A
#
# COMPACT_ATOMS: atom_id res chain seq x y z
N MET A 1 -13.12 23.44 -4.42
CA MET A 1 -12.30 22.43 -5.14
C MET A 1 -11.78 21.39 -4.20
N ALA A 2 -11.97 20.12 -4.55
CA ALA A 2 -11.42 19.04 -3.75
C ALA A 2 -9.90 19.02 -3.91
N GLN A 3 -9.17 18.86 -2.80
CA GLN A 3 -7.72 18.72 -2.83
C GLN A 3 -7.38 17.24 -2.97
N ASN A 4 -6.45 16.96 -3.86
CA ASN A 4 -5.95 15.60 -4.05
C ASN A 4 -4.75 15.34 -3.17
N VAL A 5 -4.71 14.15 -2.61
CA VAL A 5 -3.62 13.68 -1.76
C VAL A 5 -3.00 12.45 -2.39
N ASN A 6 -1.68 12.41 -2.46
CA ASN A 6 -0.99 11.19 -2.89
C ASN A 6 -1.05 10.16 -1.77
N VAL A 7 -1.50 8.95 -2.10
CA VAL A 7 -1.55 7.83 -1.15
C VAL A 7 -0.75 6.67 -1.73
N PHE A 8 0.16 6.11 -0.93
CA PHE A 8 0.91 4.93 -1.32
C PHE A 8 0.21 3.68 -0.78
N PHE A 9 -0.17 2.81 -1.70
CA PHE A 9 -0.84 1.55 -1.36
C PHE A 9 0.12 0.39 -1.61
N TYR A 10 0.35 -0.40 -0.59
CA TYR A 10 1.23 -1.58 -0.63
C TYR A 10 0.46 -2.90 -0.52
N GLY A 11 -0.81 -2.83 -0.22
CA GLY A 11 -1.69 -3.99 -0.07
C GLY A 11 -2.63 -4.15 -1.26
N LEU A 12 -3.77 -4.79 -1.03
CA LEU A 12 -4.73 -5.08 -2.10
C LEU A 12 -5.30 -3.82 -2.76
N PHE A 13 -5.30 -2.69 -2.06
CA PHE A 13 -5.77 -1.41 -2.63
C PHE A 13 -4.79 -0.80 -3.63
N MET A 14 -3.62 -1.41 -3.85
CA MET A 14 -2.71 -0.92 -4.91
C MET A 14 -3.33 -1.06 -6.30
N ASP A 15 -4.36 -1.89 -6.44
CA ASP A 15 -5.10 -2.04 -7.68
C ASP A 15 -6.24 -1.00 -7.72
N PRO A 16 -6.21 -0.06 -8.67
CA PRO A 16 -7.24 0.97 -8.74
C PRO A 16 -8.64 0.39 -8.96
N GLU A 17 -8.76 -0.77 -9.58
CA GLU A 17 -10.06 -1.41 -9.77
C GLU A 17 -10.73 -1.77 -8.44
N ALA A 18 -9.93 -2.11 -7.42
CA ALA A 18 -10.46 -2.39 -6.09
C ALA A 18 -11.11 -1.15 -5.47
N LEU A 19 -10.53 0.02 -5.71
CA LEU A 19 -11.11 1.28 -5.23
C LEU A 19 -12.32 1.70 -6.06
N GLN A 20 -12.26 1.49 -7.37
CA GLN A 20 -13.39 1.79 -8.26
C GLN A 20 -14.62 0.96 -7.90
N ALA A 21 -14.42 -0.29 -7.47
CA ALA A 21 -15.50 -1.15 -7.02
C ALA A 21 -16.20 -0.58 -5.77
N LYS A 22 -15.52 0.27 -5.02
CA LYS A 22 -16.08 0.95 -3.83
C LYS A 22 -16.64 2.34 -4.15
N GLY A 23 -16.67 2.73 -5.41
CA GLY A 23 -17.18 4.03 -5.84
C GLY A 23 -16.18 5.15 -5.78
N LEU A 24 -14.89 4.83 -5.57
CA LEU A 24 -13.84 5.83 -5.57
C LEU A 24 -13.27 6.02 -6.97
N ARG A 25 -12.60 7.15 -7.19
CA ARG A 25 -12.01 7.49 -8.48
C ARG A 25 -10.55 7.88 -8.31
N PRO A 26 -9.66 6.87 -8.09
CA PRO A 26 -8.23 7.17 -7.99
C PRO A 26 -7.71 7.72 -9.31
N ASP A 27 -6.80 8.68 -9.21
CA ASP A 27 -6.22 9.37 -10.35
C ASP A 27 -4.71 9.24 -10.31
N ASP A 28 -4.06 9.37 -11.47
CA ASP A 28 -2.60 9.38 -11.59
C ASP A 28 -1.94 8.18 -10.92
N VAL A 29 -2.39 6.98 -11.30
CA VAL A 29 -1.87 5.72 -10.74
C VAL A 29 -0.47 5.45 -11.29
N ARG A 30 0.51 5.31 -10.38
CA ARG A 30 1.90 5.07 -10.75
C ARG A 30 2.50 4.03 -9.82
N ARG A 31 3.42 3.21 -10.35
CA ARG A 31 4.20 2.28 -9.52
C ARG A 31 5.20 3.07 -8.71
N ALA A 32 5.43 2.64 -7.48
CA ALA A 32 6.36 3.30 -6.58
C ALA A 32 6.87 2.31 -5.54
N TYR A 33 7.90 2.71 -4.80
CA TYR A 33 8.36 1.94 -3.65
C TYR A 33 8.82 2.89 -2.55
N VAL A 34 8.85 2.36 -1.33
CA VAL A 34 9.39 3.08 -0.18
C VAL A 34 10.55 2.28 0.40
N GLU A 35 11.56 2.98 0.92
CA GLU A 35 12.74 2.38 1.53
C GLU A 35 12.67 2.48 3.05
N GLY A 36 13.32 1.54 3.73
CA GLY A 36 13.38 1.55 5.17
C GLY A 36 12.17 0.95 5.85
N PHE A 37 11.41 0.15 5.12
CA PHE A 37 10.22 -0.54 5.62
C PHE A 37 10.22 -1.98 5.16
N GLU A 38 9.51 -2.82 5.91
CA GLU A 38 9.18 -4.17 5.46
C GLU A 38 7.69 -4.40 5.64
N LEU A 39 7.15 -5.28 4.81
CA LEU A 39 5.75 -5.66 4.87
C LEU A 39 5.57 -6.74 5.91
N ARG A 40 4.58 -6.56 6.77
CA ARG A 40 4.24 -7.58 7.76
C ARG A 40 2.79 -7.99 7.57
N LEU A 41 2.58 -9.29 7.40
CA LEU A 41 1.26 -9.86 7.17
C LEU A 41 0.77 -10.58 8.43
N GLY A 42 -0.44 -10.28 8.80
CA GLY A 42 -1.19 -10.99 9.80
C GLY A 42 -2.62 -11.07 9.29
N GLN A 43 -3.59 -10.85 10.14
CA GLN A 43 -4.97 -10.72 9.68
C GLN A 43 -5.09 -9.59 8.65
N ARG A 44 -4.26 -8.56 8.80
CA ARG A 44 -4.16 -7.42 7.88
C ARG A 44 -2.69 -7.11 7.64
N ALA A 45 -2.41 -6.42 6.55
CA ALA A 45 -1.06 -6.03 6.20
C ALA A 45 -0.74 -4.64 6.75
N THR A 46 0.52 -4.45 7.13
CA THR A 46 1.03 -3.13 7.52
C THR A 46 2.52 -3.06 7.20
N LEU A 47 3.06 -1.85 7.17
CA LEU A 47 4.50 -1.65 7.09
C LEU A 47 5.06 -1.43 8.48
N VAL A 48 6.27 -1.92 8.69
CA VAL A 48 7.03 -1.66 9.91
C VAL A 48 8.40 -1.12 9.53
N PRO A 49 9.03 -0.29 10.39
CA PRO A 49 10.39 0.20 10.11
C PRO A 49 11.36 -0.96 9.98
N ALA A 50 12.29 -0.83 9.03
CA ALA A 50 13.30 -1.84 8.74
C ALA A 50 14.57 -1.15 8.27
N ASP A 51 15.58 -1.92 7.92
CA ASP A 51 16.85 -1.40 7.43
C ASP A 51 16.68 -0.67 6.10
N LYS A 52 17.57 0.28 5.83
CA LYS A 52 17.52 1.09 4.61
C LYS A 52 17.53 0.29 3.32
N GLY A 53 18.11 -0.90 3.34
CA GLY A 53 18.12 -1.77 2.16
C GLY A 53 16.80 -2.44 1.88
N CYS A 54 15.85 -2.39 2.81
CA CYS A 54 14.51 -2.97 2.62
C CYS A 54 13.64 -2.04 1.81
N GLN A 55 12.88 -2.61 0.89
CA GLN A 55 11.98 -1.86 0.01
C GLN A 55 10.64 -2.55 -0.05
N VAL A 56 9.58 -1.74 -0.05
CA VAL A 56 8.22 -2.24 -0.24
C VAL A 56 7.64 -1.55 -1.48
N TYR A 57 7.18 -2.35 -2.42
CA TYR A 57 6.63 -1.87 -3.68
C TYR A 57 5.11 -1.80 -3.62
N GLY A 58 4.56 -0.87 -4.36
CA GLY A 58 3.13 -0.69 -4.48
C GLY A 58 2.81 0.34 -5.55
N THR A 59 1.71 1.04 -5.35
CA THR A 59 1.31 2.12 -6.26
C THR A 59 0.99 3.38 -5.49
N ILE A 60 1.24 4.51 -6.13
CA ILE A 60 0.85 5.82 -5.62
C ILE A 60 -0.33 6.32 -6.46
N MET A 61 -1.35 6.84 -5.82
CA MET A 61 -2.56 7.33 -6.47
C MET A 61 -3.01 8.62 -5.81
N ARG A 62 -3.72 9.44 -6.55
CA ARG A 62 -4.32 10.65 -6.00
C ARG A 62 -5.77 10.38 -5.64
N LEU A 63 -6.12 10.73 -4.42
CA LEU A 63 -7.49 10.66 -3.91
C LEU A 63 -7.82 11.97 -3.21
N THR A 64 -9.09 12.31 -3.16
CA THR A 64 -9.53 13.45 -2.36
C THR A 64 -9.57 13.05 -0.89
N HIS A 65 -9.53 14.05 0.00
CA HIS A 65 -9.68 13.79 1.44
C HIS A 65 -10.97 13.04 1.74
N GLU A 66 -12.05 13.42 1.06
CA GLU A 66 -13.35 12.79 1.22
C GLU A 66 -13.31 11.30 0.83
N GLU A 67 -12.63 10.98 -0.27
CA GLU A 67 -12.48 9.60 -0.70
C GLU A 67 -11.65 8.79 0.30
N ILE A 68 -10.59 9.37 0.84
CA ILE A 68 -9.76 8.72 1.86
C ILE A 68 -10.60 8.43 3.11
N ASP A 69 -11.38 9.40 3.56
CA ASP A 69 -12.24 9.23 4.72
C ASP A 69 -13.25 8.12 4.50
N ARG A 70 -13.85 8.06 3.32
CA ARG A 70 -14.81 6.99 2.98
C ARG A 70 -14.15 5.62 2.99
N LEU A 71 -12.95 5.51 2.39
CA LEU A 71 -12.23 4.25 2.31
C LEU A 71 -11.91 3.71 3.69
N TYR A 72 -11.36 4.55 4.56
CA TYR A 72 -10.90 4.12 5.88
C TYR A 72 -11.98 4.23 6.96
N SER A 73 -13.22 4.51 6.59
CA SER A 73 -14.35 4.41 7.51
C SER A 73 -14.91 2.98 7.59
N GLU A 74 -14.53 2.12 6.66
CA GLU A 74 -14.97 0.73 6.69
C GLU A 74 -14.38 0.00 7.90
N PRO A 75 -15.18 -0.85 8.61
CA PRO A 75 -14.69 -1.54 9.81
C PRO A 75 -13.40 -2.34 9.58
N SER A 76 -13.25 -2.94 8.41
CA SER A 76 -12.07 -3.77 8.09
C SER A 76 -10.77 -2.98 8.06
N VAL A 77 -10.81 -1.68 7.84
CA VAL A 77 -9.62 -0.83 7.71
C VAL A 77 -9.63 0.41 8.59
N SER A 78 -10.62 0.53 9.49
CA SER A 78 -10.76 1.72 10.33
C SER A 78 -9.65 1.89 11.36
N ALA A 79 -8.88 0.84 11.63
CA ALA A 79 -7.75 0.90 12.56
C ALA A 79 -6.51 1.54 11.95
N TYR A 80 -6.44 1.65 10.61
CA TYR A 80 -5.28 2.22 9.95
C TYR A 80 -5.14 3.71 10.22
N ARG A 81 -3.89 4.16 10.30
CA ARG A 81 -3.55 5.57 10.57
C ARG A 81 -2.59 6.07 9.51
N PRO A 82 -2.73 7.32 9.07
CA PRO A 82 -1.86 7.88 8.04
C PRO A 82 -0.47 8.22 8.59
N GLU A 83 0.56 7.91 7.81
CA GLU A 83 1.94 8.29 8.08
C GLU A 83 2.55 8.85 6.80
N PRO A 84 3.34 9.92 6.90
CA PRO A 84 4.01 10.46 5.71
C PRO A 84 5.17 9.57 5.31
N VAL A 85 5.29 9.32 4.00
CA VAL A 85 6.41 8.56 3.42
C VAL A 85 6.90 9.29 2.19
N LEU A 86 8.12 8.98 1.79
CA LEU A 86 8.68 9.46 0.52
C LEU A 86 8.66 8.28 -0.45
N ALA A 87 7.75 8.33 -1.41
CA ALA A 87 7.62 7.29 -2.41
C ALA A 87 8.57 7.57 -3.57
N ARG A 88 9.30 6.54 -3.99
CA ARG A 88 10.23 6.64 -5.10
C ARG A 88 9.62 6.07 -6.36
N LEU A 89 9.79 6.77 -7.47
CA LEU A 89 9.21 6.41 -8.75
C LEU A 89 10.27 5.79 -9.66
N PRO A 90 9.85 5.01 -10.69
CA PRO A 90 10.80 4.36 -11.60
C PRO A 90 11.74 5.32 -12.33
N ASP A 91 11.35 6.57 -12.54
CA ASP A 91 12.17 7.58 -13.21
C ASP A 91 13.24 8.19 -12.28
N GLY A 92 13.33 7.74 -11.04
CA GLY A 92 14.29 8.24 -10.07
C GLY A 92 13.79 9.41 -9.24
N SER A 93 12.62 9.95 -9.54
CA SER A 93 12.04 11.02 -8.74
C SER A 93 11.38 10.48 -7.48
N SER A 94 11.09 11.37 -6.54
CA SER A 94 10.42 11.02 -5.28
C SER A 94 9.26 11.98 -5.04
N GLU A 95 8.19 11.45 -4.45
CA GLU A 95 7.03 12.26 -4.10
C GLU A 95 6.57 11.93 -2.68
N PRO A 96 6.24 12.94 -1.88
CA PRO A 96 5.64 12.68 -0.58
C PRO A 96 4.24 12.10 -0.75
N ALA A 97 3.89 11.14 0.10
CA ALA A 97 2.60 10.48 0.07
C ALA A 97 2.19 10.10 1.48
N LEU A 98 0.91 9.84 1.68
CA LEU A 98 0.42 9.23 2.90
C LEU A 98 0.40 7.72 2.73
N CYS A 99 0.85 7.02 3.77
CA CYS A 99 0.83 5.57 3.83
C CYS A 99 0.02 5.19 5.07
N PHE A 100 -0.96 4.33 4.92
CA PHE A 100 -1.83 3.96 6.04
C PHE A 100 -1.35 2.65 6.65
N ASN A 101 -0.99 2.72 7.93
CA ASN A 101 -0.42 1.60 8.67
C ASN A 101 -1.22 1.32 9.93
N LEU A 102 -1.10 0.08 10.43
CA LEU A 102 -1.69 -0.28 11.70
C LEU A 102 -0.85 0.28 12.86
N PRO A 103 -1.49 0.79 13.93
CA PRO A 103 -0.73 1.28 15.09
C PRO A 103 0.01 0.16 15.84
N SER A 104 -0.48 -1.07 15.71
CA SER A 104 0.18 -2.25 16.28
C SER A 104 0.40 -3.27 15.17
N ALA A 105 1.65 -3.61 14.91
CA ALA A 105 1.99 -4.58 13.88
C ALA A 105 1.72 -6.00 14.37
N PRO A 106 1.33 -6.93 13.48
CA PRO A 106 1.26 -8.35 13.83
C PRO A 106 2.65 -8.88 14.18
N ALA A 107 2.70 -9.99 14.92
CA ALA A 107 3.97 -10.62 15.26
C ALA A 107 4.71 -11.07 14.00
N GLU A 108 6.04 -11.11 14.05
CA GLU A 108 6.85 -11.58 12.92
C GLU A 108 6.49 -12.98 12.49
N THR A 109 6.09 -13.82 13.45
CA THR A 109 5.70 -15.19 13.19
C THR A 109 4.27 -15.32 12.68
N ALA A 110 3.49 -14.25 12.74
CA ALA A 110 2.17 -14.24 12.15
C ALA A 110 2.30 -14.35 10.65
N GLY A 111 1.33 -14.93 9.99
CA GLY A 111 1.33 -15.03 8.56
C GLY A 111 -0.10 -15.14 8.06
N ASN A 112 -0.27 -14.97 6.77
CA ASN A 112 -1.57 -15.11 6.14
C ASN A 112 -1.37 -15.56 4.70
N PRO A 113 -1.26 -16.88 4.47
CA PRO A 113 -1.01 -17.40 3.12
C PRO A 113 -2.07 -16.99 2.11
N GLU A 114 -3.32 -16.87 2.51
CA GLU A 114 -4.39 -16.45 1.61
C GLU A 114 -4.20 -15.00 1.18
N TYR A 115 -3.89 -14.12 2.12
CA TYR A 115 -3.60 -12.73 1.81
C TYR A 115 -2.37 -12.61 0.93
N ALA A 116 -1.30 -13.35 1.26
CA ALA A 116 -0.07 -13.33 0.48
C ALA A 116 -0.31 -13.76 -0.97
N ALA A 117 -1.12 -14.79 -1.19
CA ALA A 117 -1.47 -15.26 -2.54
C ALA A 117 -2.25 -14.17 -3.30
N ALA A 118 -3.22 -13.54 -2.66
CA ALA A 118 -3.99 -12.46 -3.27
C ALA A 118 -3.09 -11.26 -3.58
N LEU A 119 -2.17 -10.93 -2.68
CA LEU A 119 -1.25 -9.82 -2.86
C LEU A 119 -0.29 -10.08 -4.01
N ARG A 120 0.23 -11.32 -4.15
CA ARG A 120 1.09 -11.70 -5.29
C ARG A 120 0.34 -11.50 -6.61
N ALA A 121 -0.91 -11.91 -6.68
CA ALA A 121 -1.72 -11.77 -7.89
C ALA A 121 -1.91 -10.30 -8.25
N VAL A 122 -2.23 -9.45 -7.28
CA VAL A 122 -2.40 -8.02 -7.48
C VAL A 122 -1.08 -7.37 -7.88
N ALA A 123 0.01 -7.71 -7.21
CA ALA A 123 1.34 -7.16 -7.50
C ALA A 123 1.77 -7.50 -8.94
N GLN A 124 1.51 -8.73 -9.39
CA GLN A 124 1.76 -9.13 -10.78
C GLN A 124 0.93 -8.31 -11.76
N LYS A 125 -0.35 -8.15 -11.47
CA LYS A 125 -1.27 -7.37 -12.29
C LYS A 125 -0.78 -5.92 -12.44
N MET A 126 -0.25 -5.34 -11.37
CA MET A 126 0.24 -3.97 -11.37
C MET A 126 1.64 -3.82 -11.96
N GLY A 127 2.28 -4.93 -12.33
CA GLY A 127 3.58 -4.88 -12.98
C GLY A 127 4.75 -4.61 -12.04
N LEU A 128 4.64 -4.98 -10.77
CA LEU A 128 5.73 -4.82 -9.82
C LEU A 128 6.89 -5.77 -10.15
N PRO A 129 8.11 -5.48 -9.68
CA PRO A 129 9.28 -6.33 -9.97
C PRO A 129 9.03 -7.77 -9.58
N GLN A 130 9.42 -8.70 -10.44
CA GLN A 130 9.20 -10.13 -10.23
C GLN A 130 9.88 -10.65 -8.97
N GLU A 131 11.06 -10.14 -8.67
CA GLU A 131 11.77 -10.52 -7.45
C GLU A 131 10.98 -10.15 -6.20
N TYR A 132 10.35 -8.97 -6.23
CA TYR A 132 9.51 -8.55 -5.12
C TYR A 132 8.28 -9.45 -4.99
N VAL A 133 7.61 -9.72 -6.12
CA VAL A 133 6.42 -10.58 -6.15
C VAL A 133 6.76 -11.98 -5.62
N ALA A 134 7.87 -12.55 -6.07
CA ALA A 134 8.31 -13.88 -5.63
C ALA A 134 8.62 -13.91 -4.13
N GLY A 135 9.07 -12.80 -3.55
CA GLY A 135 9.36 -12.71 -2.13
C GLY A 135 8.14 -12.54 -1.22
N LEU A 136 6.95 -12.31 -1.80
CA LEU A 136 5.74 -12.17 -1.01
C LEU A 136 5.24 -13.56 -0.57
N SER A 137 5.41 -13.85 0.70
CA SER A 137 4.97 -15.11 1.28
C SER A 137 4.34 -14.87 2.64
N GLY A 138 3.40 -15.70 2.99
CA GLY A 138 2.66 -15.53 4.23
C GLY A 138 3.10 -16.49 5.34
#